data_ac4ebf2e3798f58fb3ddacd31b2a95fc
#
_entry.id   ac4ebf2e3798f58fb3ddacd31b2a95fc
#
_cell.length_a   1.000
_cell.length_b   1.000
_cell.length_c   1.000
_cell.angle_alpha   90.00
_cell.angle_beta   90.00
_cell.angle_gamma   90.00
#
_symmetry.space_group_name_H-M   'P 1'
#
loop_
_entity.id
_entity.type
_entity.pdbx_description
1 polymer ?
#
loop_
_entity_poly.entity_id
_entity_poly.type
_entity_poly.pdbx_seq_one_letter_code
_entity_poly.pdbx_strand_id
1 'polypeptide(L)'
;MQSAAMQDAFNEQIKNEFFSSYIYLSMAAWFDDRNLPGMAAWMRAQAQEEAVHAMKIFDHLLDRNVRVKLRPIPQPPVDFASPLDVFEQALKHEMAVTASIHNIYAQAVQEKDFASSVFLDWFVREQVEEEKQGALVVEQLKMVGDDRPGLLMLDRELGQRKAAAAGAEAADAT
;
A
#
# COMPACT_ATOMS: atom_id res chain seq x y z
N MET A 1 12.11 26.01 3.74
CA MET A 1 12.81 24.81 4.29
C MET A 1 11.75 23.98 4.99
N GLN A 2 11.74 22.67 4.79
CA GLN A 2 10.76 21.79 5.42
C GLN A 2 10.95 21.74 6.94
N SER A 3 9.88 21.81 7.72
CA SER A 3 9.96 21.77 9.18
C SER A 3 10.47 20.43 9.71
N ALA A 4 11.01 20.41 10.93
CA ALA A 4 11.44 19.15 11.55
C ALA A 4 10.27 18.18 11.75
N ALA A 5 9.07 18.68 12.01
CA ALA A 5 7.86 17.86 12.16
C ALA A 5 7.44 17.19 10.83
N MET A 6 7.49 17.93 9.72
CA MET A 6 7.24 17.37 8.40
C MET A 6 8.28 16.32 7.99
N GLN A 7 9.58 16.60 8.25
CA GLN A 7 10.65 15.62 7.99
C GLN A 7 10.44 14.34 8.79
N ASP A 8 10.00 14.47 10.05
CA ASP A 8 9.72 13.32 10.92
C ASP A 8 8.51 12.52 10.43
N ALA A 9 7.44 13.19 10.01
CA ALA A 9 6.24 12.58 9.46
C ALA A 9 6.54 11.80 8.16
N PHE A 10 7.33 12.35 7.24
CA PHE A 10 7.73 11.64 6.03
C PHE A 10 8.65 10.45 6.31
N ASN A 11 9.61 10.57 7.25
CA ASN A 11 10.44 9.42 7.65
C ASN A 11 9.61 8.30 8.29
N GLU A 12 8.54 8.65 9.06
CA GLU A 12 7.59 7.65 9.57
C GLU A 12 6.80 7.01 8.43
N GLN A 13 6.37 7.81 7.43
CA GLN A 13 5.62 7.27 6.30
C GLN A 13 6.47 6.34 5.45
N ILE A 14 7.75 6.62 5.19
CA ILE A 14 8.66 5.68 4.53
C ILE A 14 8.65 4.32 5.24
N LYS A 15 8.74 4.33 6.58
CA LYS A 15 8.65 3.10 7.37
C LYS A 15 7.29 2.42 7.20
N ASN A 16 6.18 3.18 7.18
CA ASN A 16 4.84 2.65 7.02
C ASN A 16 4.67 1.94 5.67
N GLU A 17 5.12 2.56 4.56
CA GLU A 17 5.06 1.95 3.22
C GLU A 17 5.91 0.66 3.13
N PHE A 18 7.14 0.69 3.65
CA PHE A 18 7.93 -0.56 3.71
C PHE A 18 7.31 -1.60 4.63
N PHE A 19 6.62 -1.21 5.70
CA PHE A 19 5.88 -2.14 6.53
C PHE A 19 4.66 -2.72 5.78
N SER A 20 3.94 -1.91 4.99
CA SER A 20 2.89 -2.37 4.07
C SER A 20 3.42 -3.43 3.12
N SER A 21 4.54 -3.16 2.45
CA SER A 21 5.22 -4.14 1.59
C SER A 21 5.49 -5.46 2.34
N TYR A 22 5.97 -5.38 3.58
CA TYR A 22 6.29 -6.56 4.38
C TYR A 22 5.03 -7.32 4.85
N ILE A 23 3.93 -6.63 5.17
CA ILE A 23 2.62 -7.24 5.45
C ILE A 23 2.14 -8.02 4.23
N TYR A 24 2.16 -7.43 3.04
CA TYR A 24 1.74 -8.08 1.81
C TYR A 24 2.58 -9.30 1.45
N LEU A 25 3.89 -9.28 1.71
CA LEU A 25 4.74 -10.46 1.55
C LEU A 25 4.36 -11.58 2.52
N SER A 26 4.01 -11.24 3.76
CA SER A 26 3.53 -12.22 4.75
C SER A 26 2.20 -12.86 4.31
N MET A 27 1.27 -12.05 3.81
CA MET A 27 -0.01 -12.51 3.26
C MET A 27 0.21 -13.41 2.02
N ALA A 28 1.15 -13.05 1.14
CA ALA A 28 1.51 -13.87 -0.01
C ALA A 28 2.02 -15.26 0.40
N ALA A 29 2.92 -15.31 1.38
CA ALA A 29 3.44 -16.58 1.91
C ALA A 29 2.32 -17.45 2.51
N TRP A 30 1.36 -16.84 3.20
CA TRP A 30 0.21 -17.54 3.74
C TRP A 30 -0.70 -18.14 2.65
N PHE A 31 -0.90 -17.43 1.52
CA PHE A 31 -1.66 -17.95 0.37
C PHE A 31 -0.92 -19.06 -0.38
N ASP A 32 0.40 -18.95 -0.56
CA ASP A 32 1.20 -20.01 -1.18
C ASP A 32 1.11 -21.33 -0.40
N ASP A 33 1.21 -21.27 0.93
CA ASP A 33 1.08 -22.43 1.81
C ASP A 33 -0.30 -23.14 1.65
N ARG A 34 -1.31 -22.42 1.19
CA ARG A 34 -2.68 -22.91 0.97
C ARG A 34 -3.02 -23.23 -0.47
N ASN A 35 -2.03 -23.24 -1.37
CA ASN A 35 -2.21 -23.51 -2.78
C ASN A 35 -3.19 -22.55 -3.49
N LEU A 36 -3.11 -21.27 -3.12
CA LEU A 36 -3.84 -20.14 -3.75
C LEU A 36 -2.83 -19.19 -4.44
N PRO A 37 -2.19 -19.64 -5.53
CA PRO A 37 -1.08 -18.92 -6.16
C PRO A 37 -1.50 -17.60 -6.80
N GLY A 38 -2.76 -17.47 -7.21
CA GLY A 38 -3.29 -16.24 -7.81
C GLY A 38 -3.42 -15.13 -6.75
N MET A 39 -3.96 -15.44 -5.58
CA MET A 39 -4.02 -14.51 -4.45
C MET A 39 -2.62 -14.17 -3.93
N ALA A 40 -1.72 -15.16 -3.89
CA ALA A 40 -0.32 -14.93 -3.54
C ALA A 40 0.36 -13.97 -4.53
N ALA A 41 0.12 -14.12 -5.84
CA ALA A 41 0.64 -13.22 -6.87
C ALA A 41 0.10 -11.80 -6.72
N TRP A 42 -1.20 -11.66 -6.40
CA TRP A 42 -1.83 -10.36 -6.14
C TRP A 42 -1.14 -9.65 -4.95
N MET A 43 -0.92 -10.36 -3.84
CA MET A 43 -0.23 -9.81 -2.67
C MET A 43 1.24 -9.44 -2.96
N ARG A 44 1.94 -10.20 -3.80
CA ARG A 44 3.30 -9.83 -4.22
C ARG A 44 3.32 -8.58 -5.10
N ALA A 45 2.31 -8.39 -5.95
CA ALA A 45 2.18 -7.16 -6.73
C ALA A 45 2.01 -5.95 -5.80
N GLN A 46 1.09 -6.03 -4.81
CA GLN A 46 0.94 -5.00 -3.79
C GLN A 46 2.26 -4.74 -3.05
N ALA A 47 2.96 -5.77 -2.61
CA ALA A 47 4.23 -5.59 -1.91
C ALA A 47 5.27 -4.81 -2.74
N GLN A 48 5.28 -4.98 -4.06
CA GLN A 48 6.15 -4.24 -4.96
C GLN A 48 5.70 -2.78 -5.11
N GLU A 49 4.41 -2.53 -5.23
CA GLU A 49 3.82 -1.19 -5.31
C GLU A 49 4.14 -0.38 -4.05
N GLU A 50 3.95 -0.97 -2.86
CA GLU A 50 4.29 -0.34 -1.58
C GLU A 50 5.78 0.02 -1.44
N ALA A 51 6.66 -0.84 -1.92
CA ALA A 51 8.09 -0.53 -1.93
C ALA A 51 8.41 0.69 -2.82
N VAL A 52 7.69 0.85 -3.93
CA VAL A 52 7.81 2.03 -4.80
C VAL A 52 7.24 3.27 -4.13
N HIS A 53 6.12 3.17 -3.41
CA HIS A 53 5.55 4.26 -2.61
C HIS A 53 6.57 4.77 -1.58
N ALA A 54 7.21 3.85 -0.85
CA ALA A 54 8.28 4.20 0.07
C ALA A 54 9.43 4.96 -0.62
N MET A 55 9.86 4.50 -1.81
CA MET A 55 10.94 5.14 -2.55
C MET A 55 10.55 6.51 -3.12
N LYS A 56 9.30 6.72 -3.54
CA LYS A 56 8.81 8.06 -3.93
C LYS A 56 8.97 9.07 -2.79
N ILE A 57 8.60 8.70 -1.57
CA ILE A 57 8.74 9.58 -0.40
C ILE A 57 10.23 9.78 -0.05
N PHE A 58 11.03 8.73 -0.15
CA PHE A 58 12.48 8.77 0.06
C PHE A 58 13.14 9.80 -0.86
N ASP A 59 12.84 9.72 -2.16
CA ASP A 59 13.39 10.61 -3.18
C ASP A 59 12.89 12.06 -2.99
N HIS A 60 11.61 12.26 -2.65
CA HIS A 60 11.08 13.58 -2.32
C HIS A 60 11.85 14.26 -1.17
N LEU A 61 12.22 13.53 -0.12
CA LEU A 61 13.04 14.07 0.96
C LEU A 61 14.43 14.49 0.47
N LEU A 62 15.07 13.67 -0.37
CA LEU A 62 16.39 13.98 -0.94
C LEU A 62 16.33 15.21 -1.84
N ASP A 63 15.33 15.33 -2.70
CA ASP A 63 15.08 16.49 -3.57
C ASP A 63 14.88 17.78 -2.77
N ARG A 64 14.36 17.64 -1.54
CA ARG A 64 14.19 18.76 -0.60
C ARG A 64 15.46 19.02 0.26
N ASN A 65 16.58 18.34 -0.02
CA ASN A 65 17.81 18.38 0.76
C ASN A 65 17.61 17.98 2.24
N VAL A 66 16.72 17.02 2.47
CA VAL A 66 16.44 16.46 3.80
C VAL A 66 17.11 15.10 3.92
N ARG A 67 17.80 14.89 5.05
CA ARG A 67 18.40 13.58 5.36
C ARG A 67 17.31 12.57 5.70
N VAL A 68 17.22 11.49 4.94
CA VAL A 68 16.35 10.35 5.27
C VAL A 68 16.89 9.60 6.49
N LYS A 69 16.00 9.22 7.39
CA LYS A 69 16.28 8.46 8.62
C LYS A 69 15.36 7.24 8.67
N LEU A 70 15.84 6.11 8.17
CA LEU A 70 15.07 4.87 8.20
C LEU A 70 14.80 4.43 9.64
N ARG A 71 13.58 3.97 9.89
CA ARG A 71 13.10 3.50 11.19
C ARG A 71 12.94 1.97 11.19
N PRO A 72 12.98 1.33 12.36
CA PRO A 72 12.78 -0.11 12.45
C PRO A 72 11.38 -0.52 11.98
N ILE A 73 11.31 -1.61 11.22
CA ILE A 73 10.06 -2.19 10.72
C ILE A 73 9.70 -3.37 11.65
N PRO A 74 8.49 -3.41 12.23
CA PRO A 74 8.07 -4.50 13.10
C PRO A 74 7.80 -5.78 12.31
N GLN A 75 7.68 -6.89 13.02
CA GLN A 75 7.22 -8.15 12.43
C GLN A 75 5.75 -8.01 12.01
N PRO A 76 5.40 -8.42 10.76
CA PRO A 76 4.00 -8.43 10.32
C PRO A 76 3.24 -9.61 10.92
N PRO A 77 1.88 -9.59 10.89
CA PRO A 77 1.07 -10.77 11.14
C PRO A 77 1.48 -11.92 10.22
N VAL A 78 1.45 -13.16 10.73
CA VAL A 78 1.83 -14.35 9.95
C VAL A 78 0.71 -15.39 9.87
N ASP A 79 -0.29 -15.30 10.75
CA ASP A 79 -1.43 -16.20 10.80
C ASP A 79 -2.74 -15.47 10.48
N PHE A 80 -3.55 -16.07 9.63
CA PHE A 80 -4.84 -15.55 9.20
C PHE A 80 -5.87 -16.68 9.20
N ALA A 81 -7.14 -16.35 9.45
CA ALA A 81 -8.20 -17.34 9.61
C ALA A 81 -8.73 -17.88 8.26
N SER A 82 -8.78 -17.06 7.22
CA SER A 82 -9.32 -17.39 5.91
C SER A 82 -8.83 -16.41 4.83
N PRO A 83 -9.02 -16.72 3.53
CA PRO A 83 -8.78 -15.76 2.46
C PRO A 83 -9.53 -14.43 2.65
N LEU A 84 -10.77 -14.48 3.10
CA LEU A 84 -11.55 -13.28 3.42
C LEU A 84 -10.90 -12.47 4.55
N ASP A 85 -10.45 -13.12 5.63
CA ASP A 85 -9.78 -12.45 6.74
C ASP A 85 -8.48 -11.75 6.29
N VAL A 86 -7.70 -12.38 5.40
CA VAL A 86 -6.49 -11.74 4.82
C VAL A 86 -6.84 -10.43 4.12
N PHE A 87 -7.83 -10.45 3.21
CA PHE A 87 -8.22 -9.26 2.45
C PHE A 87 -8.93 -8.20 3.31
N GLU A 88 -9.70 -8.60 4.32
CA GLU A 88 -10.27 -7.65 5.29
C GLU A 88 -9.17 -6.96 6.13
N GLN A 89 -8.13 -7.70 6.52
CA GLN A 89 -6.99 -7.12 7.22
C GLN A 89 -6.17 -6.21 6.29
N ALA A 90 -5.98 -6.59 5.01
CA ALA A 90 -5.34 -5.73 4.01
C ALA A 90 -6.11 -4.42 3.83
N LEU A 91 -7.43 -4.48 3.59
CA LEU A 91 -8.27 -3.28 3.46
C LEU A 91 -8.21 -2.38 4.70
N LYS A 92 -8.29 -2.97 5.89
CA LYS A 92 -8.15 -2.22 7.15
C LYS A 92 -6.80 -1.54 7.27
N HIS A 93 -5.74 -2.19 6.77
CA HIS A 93 -4.40 -1.62 6.74
C HIS A 93 -4.35 -0.42 5.79
N GLU A 94 -4.89 -0.52 4.57
CA GLU A 94 -4.96 0.60 3.62
C GLU A 94 -5.70 1.80 4.19
N MET A 95 -6.82 1.59 4.87
CA MET A 95 -7.53 2.67 5.56
C MET A 95 -6.67 3.38 6.62
N ALA A 96 -5.79 2.65 7.30
CA ALA A 96 -4.85 3.25 8.26
C ALA A 96 -3.73 4.03 7.54
N VAL A 97 -3.24 3.54 6.39
CA VAL A 97 -2.29 4.26 5.54
C VAL A 97 -2.91 5.54 5.01
N THR A 98 -4.15 5.48 4.50
CA THR A 98 -4.93 6.66 4.08
C THR A 98 -5.00 7.71 5.18
N ALA A 99 -5.35 7.32 6.40
CA ALA A 99 -5.41 8.25 7.52
C ALA A 99 -4.05 8.90 7.82
N SER A 100 -2.95 8.13 7.69
CA SER A 100 -1.59 8.65 7.85
C SER A 100 -1.25 9.69 6.77
N ILE A 101 -1.51 9.38 5.50
CA ILE A 101 -1.30 10.30 4.37
C ILE A 101 -2.12 11.59 4.55
N HIS A 102 -3.40 11.48 4.92
CA HIS A 102 -4.25 12.64 5.17
C HIS A 102 -3.71 13.53 6.30
N ASN A 103 -3.15 12.95 7.36
CA ASN A 103 -2.54 13.71 8.44
C ASN A 103 -1.30 14.48 7.96
N ILE A 104 -0.43 13.86 7.16
CA ILE A 104 0.75 14.52 6.59
C ILE A 104 0.32 15.64 5.64
N TYR A 105 -0.70 15.38 4.82
CA TYR A 105 -1.26 16.37 3.90
C TYR A 105 -1.80 17.59 4.67
N ALA A 106 -2.61 17.36 5.69
CA ALA A 106 -3.16 18.43 6.53
C ALA A 106 -2.05 19.26 7.19
N GLN A 107 -0.99 18.61 7.67
CA GLN A 107 0.18 19.29 8.22
C GLN A 107 0.90 20.14 7.16
N ALA A 108 1.10 19.62 5.95
CA ALA A 108 1.72 20.36 4.84
C ALA A 108 0.93 21.64 4.52
N VAL A 109 -0.39 21.56 4.47
CA VAL A 109 -1.27 22.71 4.24
C VAL A 109 -1.16 23.72 5.38
N GLN A 110 -1.20 23.27 6.64
CA GLN A 110 -1.09 24.12 7.82
C GLN A 110 0.24 24.88 7.85
N GLU A 111 1.34 24.21 7.47
CA GLU A 111 2.68 24.80 7.46
C GLU A 111 2.96 25.60 6.16
N LYS A 112 2.03 25.61 5.20
CA LYS A 112 2.18 26.21 3.87
C LYS A 112 3.36 25.61 3.10
N ASP A 113 3.64 24.33 3.31
CA ASP A 113 4.61 23.56 2.51
C ASP A 113 3.93 23.06 1.23
N PHE A 114 3.74 23.98 0.29
CA PHE A 114 3.02 23.72 -0.95
C PHE A 114 3.68 22.63 -1.81
N ALA A 115 5.00 22.51 -1.77
CA ALA A 115 5.70 21.45 -2.50
C ALA A 115 5.35 20.06 -1.95
N SER A 116 5.29 19.91 -0.61
CA SER A 116 4.82 18.67 0.00
C SER A 116 3.34 18.40 -0.26
N SER A 117 2.49 19.44 -0.25
CA SER A 117 1.06 19.28 -0.58
C SER A 117 0.87 18.75 -2.01
N VAL A 118 1.52 19.34 -3.00
CA VAL A 118 1.46 18.90 -4.41
C VAL A 118 2.00 17.49 -4.58
N PHE A 119 3.10 17.15 -3.90
CA PHE A 119 3.65 15.80 -3.91
C PHE A 119 2.66 14.78 -3.33
N LEU A 120 1.99 15.11 -2.22
CA LEU A 120 1.03 14.24 -1.54
C LEU A 120 -0.29 14.07 -2.29
N ASP A 121 -0.64 14.95 -3.24
CA ASP A 121 -1.85 14.81 -4.09
C ASP A 121 -1.89 13.46 -4.82
N TRP A 122 -0.73 12.96 -5.25
CA TRP A 122 -0.63 11.65 -5.87
C TRP A 122 -1.01 10.54 -4.87
N PHE A 123 -0.46 10.58 -3.65
CA PHE A 123 -0.78 9.58 -2.60
C PHE A 123 -2.24 9.59 -2.19
N VAL A 124 -2.86 10.77 -2.12
CA VAL A 124 -4.29 10.89 -1.81
C VAL A 124 -5.15 10.19 -2.87
N ARG A 125 -4.79 10.33 -4.15
CA ARG A 125 -5.49 9.65 -5.26
C ARG A 125 -5.22 8.16 -5.26
N GLU A 126 -3.98 7.75 -5.03
CA GLU A 126 -3.59 6.34 -4.95
C GLU A 126 -4.37 5.61 -3.87
N GLN A 127 -4.49 6.17 -2.67
CA GLN A 127 -5.24 5.56 -1.57
C GLN A 127 -6.72 5.34 -1.90
N VAL A 128 -7.35 6.17 -2.74
CA VAL A 128 -8.71 5.92 -3.25
C VAL A 128 -8.76 4.64 -4.09
N GLU A 129 -7.76 4.41 -4.93
CA GLU A 129 -7.70 3.19 -5.77
C GLU A 129 -7.35 1.95 -4.92
N GLU A 130 -6.43 2.07 -3.95
CA GLU A 130 -6.05 0.97 -3.05
C GLU A 130 -7.24 0.48 -2.21
N GLU A 131 -7.96 1.40 -1.57
CA GLU A 131 -9.18 1.04 -0.81
C GLU A 131 -10.25 0.43 -1.71
N LYS A 132 -10.48 0.98 -2.91
CA LYS A 132 -11.44 0.46 -3.87
C LYS A 132 -11.12 -0.95 -4.32
N GLN A 133 -9.85 -1.22 -4.65
CA GLN A 133 -9.40 -2.56 -5.08
C GLN A 133 -9.54 -3.56 -3.93
N GLY A 134 -9.08 -3.21 -2.73
CA GLY A 134 -9.24 -4.06 -1.55
C GLY A 134 -10.69 -4.37 -1.23
N ALA A 135 -11.56 -3.36 -1.25
CA ALA A 135 -13.00 -3.52 -0.99
C ALA A 135 -13.67 -4.42 -2.04
N LEU A 136 -13.30 -4.30 -3.32
CA LEU A 136 -13.84 -5.16 -4.37
C LEU A 136 -13.55 -6.63 -4.10
N VAL A 137 -12.32 -6.97 -3.77
CA VAL A 137 -11.93 -8.37 -3.51
C VAL A 137 -12.62 -8.91 -2.25
N VAL A 138 -12.74 -8.08 -1.20
CA VAL A 138 -13.48 -8.45 0.02
C VAL A 138 -14.94 -8.80 -0.32
N GLU A 139 -15.63 -7.98 -1.12
CA GLU A 139 -17.03 -8.26 -1.51
C GLU A 139 -17.13 -9.50 -2.42
N GLN A 140 -16.19 -9.72 -3.33
CA GLN A 140 -16.14 -10.95 -4.14
C GLN A 140 -15.96 -12.19 -3.24
N LEU A 141 -15.06 -12.15 -2.27
CA LEU A 141 -14.86 -13.25 -1.32
C LEU A 141 -16.08 -13.52 -0.45
N LYS A 142 -16.82 -12.49 -0.03
CA LYS A 142 -18.09 -12.65 0.68
C LYS A 142 -19.15 -13.33 -0.19
N MET A 143 -19.22 -12.97 -1.49
CA MET A 143 -20.12 -13.62 -2.43
C MET A 143 -19.78 -15.08 -2.70
N VAL A 144 -18.47 -15.40 -2.75
CA VAL A 144 -17.99 -16.79 -2.91
C VAL A 144 -18.36 -17.64 -1.69
N GLY A 145 -18.25 -17.09 -0.47
CA GLY A 145 -18.53 -17.83 0.76
C GLY A 145 -17.75 -19.15 0.84
N ASP A 146 -18.47 -20.26 1.09
CA ASP A 146 -17.87 -21.60 1.22
C ASP A 146 -17.72 -22.37 -0.13
N ASP A 147 -18.03 -21.72 -1.27
CA ASP A 147 -17.93 -22.34 -2.59
C ASP A 147 -16.47 -22.50 -3.03
N ARG A 148 -15.92 -23.70 -2.89
CA ARG A 148 -14.52 -23.99 -3.28
C ARG A 148 -14.24 -23.80 -4.76
N PRO A 149 -15.10 -24.24 -5.72
CA PRO A 149 -14.94 -23.91 -7.14
C PRO A 149 -14.89 -22.41 -7.40
N GLY A 150 -15.79 -21.63 -6.79
CA GLY A 150 -15.80 -20.17 -6.89
C GLY A 150 -14.52 -19.53 -6.35
N LEU A 151 -13.99 -20.05 -5.23
CA LEU A 151 -12.72 -19.57 -4.67
C LEU A 151 -11.55 -19.81 -5.65
N LEU A 152 -11.48 -20.97 -6.28
CA LEU A 152 -10.43 -21.28 -7.26
C LEU A 152 -10.57 -20.44 -8.55
N MET A 153 -11.80 -20.08 -8.94
CA MET A 153 -12.01 -19.15 -10.06
C MET A 153 -11.52 -17.75 -9.72
N LEU A 154 -11.87 -17.24 -8.54
CA LEU A 154 -11.42 -15.94 -8.06
C LEU A 154 -9.89 -15.89 -7.90
N ASP A 155 -9.28 -16.95 -7.36
CA ASP A 155 -7.82 -17.06 -7.28
C ASP A 155 -7.16 -16.90 -8.65
N ARG A 156 -7.66 -17.60 -9.70
CA ARG A 156 -7.12 -17.48 -11.05
C ARG A 156 -7.29 -16.08 -11.63
N GLU A 157 -8.42 -15.42 -11.36
CA GLU A 157 -8.69 -14.06 -11.81
C GLU A 157 -7.71 -13.07 -11.15
N LEU A 158 -7.53 -13.14 -9.83
CA LEU A 158 -6.60 -12.29 -9.09
C LEU A 158 -5.15 -12.48 -9.53
N GLY A 159 -4.78 -13.70 -9.91
CA GLY A 159 -3.45 -14.02 -10.45
C GLY A 159 -3.14 -13.40 -11.82
N GLN A 160 -4.13 -12.85 -12.52
CA GLN A 160 -3.93 -12.15 -13.79
C GLN A 160 -3.55 -10.68 -13.60
N ARG A 161 -3.65 -10.14 -12.38
CA ARG A 161 -3.21 -8.77 -12.06
C ARG A 161 -1.71 -8.64 -12.31
N LYS A 162 -1.35 -7.74 -13.23
CA LYS A 162 0.04 -7.29 -13.34
C LYS A 162 0.25 -6.19 -12.30
N ALA A 163 1.41 -6.20 -11.62
CA ALA A 163 1.82 -5.03 -10.87
C ALA A 163 1.71 -3.83 -11.80
N ALA A 164 1.04 -2.76 -11.38
CA ALA A 164 1.03 -1.53 -12.14
C ALA A 164 2.49 -1.13 -12.35
N ALA A 165 2.85 -0.82 -13.60
CA ALA A 165 4.19 -0.35 -13.88
C ALA A 165 4.34 0.98 -13.12
N ALA A 166 4.95 0.93 -11.95
CA ALA A 166 5.16 2.06 -11.08
C ALA A 166 6.12 3.03 -11.78
N GLY A 167 5.57 3.90 -12.62
CA GLY A 167 6.32 4.85 -13.42
C GLY A 167 5.68 5.26 -14.74
N ALA A 168 4.56 4.66 -15.18
CA ALA A 168 3.96 4.97 -16.47
C ALA A 168 3.21 6.32 -16.53
N GLU A 169 2.91 6.95 -15.40
CA GLU A 169 2.16 8.21 -15.34
C GLU A 169 3.02 9.48 -15.22
N ALA A 170 4.34 9.38 -15.28
CA ALA A 170 5.20 10.56 -15.33
C ALA A 170 5.29 11.18 -16.74
N ALA A 171 4.62 10.64 -17.76
CA ALA A 171 4.76 11.06 -19.16
C ALA A 171 3.61 11.93 -19.71
N ASP A 172 2.58 12.24 -18.93
CA ASP A 172 1.41 12.99 -19.42
C ASP A 172 1.22 14.37 -18.78
N ALA A 173 2.31 14.98 -18.30
CA ALA A 173 2.35 16.36 -17.82
C ALA A 173 3.44 17.13 -18.56
N THR A 174 3.25 17.30 -19.90
CA THR A 174 3.93 18.34 -20.70
C THR A 174 2.89 19.23 -21.35
#